data_4580396ab63838dbe4a8e525d2ff8773
#
_entry.id   4580396ab63838dbe4a8e525d2ff8773
#
_cell.length_a   1.000
_cell.length_b   1.000
_cell.length_c   1.000
_cell.angle_alpha   90.00
_cell.angle_beta   90.00
_cell.angle_gamma   90.00
#
_symmetry.space_group_name_H-M   'P 1'
#
loop_
_entity.id
_entity.type
_entity.pdbx_description
1 polymer ?
#
loop_
_entity_poly.entity_id
_entity_poly.type
_entity_poly.pdbx_seq_one_letter_code
_entity_poly.pdbx_strand_id
1 'polypeptide(L)'
;MCIRDSINAHTHIYSGLARGLSIKGNAPTNFLEVLEGTWWNIDRHLDLESTRASAYCTVVDSLKMGVTTIFDHHAGFGAIRGSLAAIAEVTQELGIRACLCYEVSDRDGEQKSIESIEENAEFIKWAKAENSEMIKAMFGGHALFTISDKTFERMVKANDGMTGFHIHVSEGMNDVYDSLQNYGRRPVQG
;
A
#
# COMPACT_ATOMS: atom_id res chain seq x y z
N MET A 1 21.75 -26.91 3.51
CA MET A 1 20.33 -26.83 3.10
C MET A 1 19.89 -25.39 3.33
N CYS A 2 19.69 -24.59 2.29
CA CYS A 2 19.14 -23.24 2.44
C CYS A 2 17.64 -23.38 2.59
N ILE A 3 17.14 -23.19 3.79
CA ILE A 3 15.70 -23.06 4.04
C ILE A 3 15.34 -21.65 3.58
N ARG A 4 14.54 -21.56 2.53
CA ARG A 4 14.00 -20.31 2.01
C ARG A 4 12.53 -20.25 2.43
N ASP A 5 12.26 -19.49 3.47
CA ASP A 5 10.92 -19.35 4.08
C ASP A 5 10.71 -17.94 4.65
N SER A 6 11.38 -16.94 4.03
CA SER A 6 11.30 -15.57 4.53
C SER A 6 9.92 -14.95 4.32
N ILE A 7 9.55 -14.09 5.26
CA ILE A 7 8.37 -13.23 5.18
C ILE A 7 8.84 -11.83 4.80
N ASN A 8 8.31 -11.28 3.72
CA ASN A 8 8.46 -9.87 3.39
C ASN A 8 7.35 -9.09 4.10
N ALA A 9 7.69 -8.49 5.23
CA ALA A 9 6.72 -7.83 6.12
C ALA A 9 6.23 -6.46 5.62
N HIS A 10 6.84 -5.89 4.59
CA HIS A 10 6.42 -4.64 3.95
C HIS A 10 6.97 -4.57 2.53
N THR A 11 6.09 -4.35 1.55
CA THR A 11 6.46 -4.15 0.16
C THR A 11 5.41 -3.31 -0.58
N HIS A 12 5.79 -2.83 -1.75
CA HIS A 12 4.93 -2.12 -2.68
C HIS A 12 4.94 -2.85 -4.04
N ILE A 13 4.06 -3.83 -4.19
CA ILE A 13 3.95 -4.66 -5.39
C ILE A 13 3.76 -3.81 -6.65
N TYR A 14 2.98 -2.73 -6.57
CA TYR A 14 2.70 -1.84 -7.70
C TYR A 14 3.97 -1.23 -8.33
N SER A 15 5.05 -1.15 -7.57
CA SER A 15 6.32 -0.57 -8.03
C SER A 15 7.19 -1.53 -8.85
N GLY A 16 6.74 -2.75 -9.10
CA GLY A 16 7.53 -3.80 -9.77
C GLY A 16 8.06 -3.40 -11.15
N LEU A 17 7.29 -2.61 -11.90
CA LEU A 17 7.70 -2.09 -13.22
C LEU A 17 8.48 -0.76 -13.15
N ALA A 18 8.62 -0.16 -11.97
CA ALA A 18 9.31 1.12 -11.80
C ALA A 18 10.85 1.00 -11.79
N ARG A 19 11.36 -0.23 -11.73
CA ARG A 19 12.82 -0.47 -11.74
C ARG A 19 13.47 0.09 -13.00
N GLY A 20 14.46 0.98 -12.81
CA GLY A 20 15.18 1.62 -13.92
C GLY A 20 14.44 2.78 -14.58
N LEU A 21 13.25 3.16 -14.11
CA LEU A 21 12.59 4.38 -14.59
C LEU A 21 13.39 5.61 -14.16
N SER A 22 13.61 6.50 -15.12
CA SER A 22 14.18 7.83 -14.90
C SER A 22 13.12 8.87 -15.18
N ILE A 23 12.71 9.62 -14.16
CA ILE A 23 11.76 10.72 -14.33
C ILE A 23 12.53 11.98 -14.65
N LYS A 24 12.36 12.48 -15.88
CA LYS A 24 13.06 13.68 -16.38
C LYS A 24 12.65 14.92 -15.56
N GLY A 25 13.64 15.73 -15.21
CA GLY A 25 13.40 17.00 -14.51
C GLY A 25 13.19 16.88 -13.01
N ASN A 26 13.24 15.68 -12.44
CA ASN A 26 13.17 15.47 -11.00
C ASN A 26 14.58 15.23 -10.43
N ALA A 27 15.02 16.13 -9.55
CA ALA A 27 16.27 16.01 -8.81
C ALA A 27 15.94 16.19 -7.30
N PRO A 28 15.33 15.18 -6.67
CA PRO A 28 14.82 15.30 -5.30
C PRO A 28 15.97 15.52 -4.31
N THR A 29 15.76 16.42 -3.36
CA THR A 29 16.71 16.73 -2.28
C THR A 29 16.27 16.16 -0.93
N ASN A 30 15.03 15.72 -0.84
CA ASN A 30 14.43 15.11 0.35
C ASN A 30 13.39 14.05 -0.05
N PHE A 31 12.94 13.29 0.94
CA PHE A 31 12.03 12.17 0.71
C PHE A 31 10.66 12.60 0.17
N LEU A 32 10.10 13.73 0.60
CA LEU A 32 8.82 14.23 0.09
C LEU A 32 8.90 14.52 -1.41
N GLU A 33 9.98 15.13 -1.87
CA GLU A 33 10.21 15.37 -3.30
C GLU A 33 10.36 14.06 -4.10
N VAL A 34 10.88 12.99 -3.49
CA VAL A 34 10.87 11.64 -4.09
C VAL A 34 9.45 11.13 -4.23
N LEU A 35 8.61 11.28 -3.21
CA LEU A 35 7.21 10.88 -3.25
C LEU A 35 6.46 11.65 -4.34
N GLU A 36 6.50 12.98 -4.31
CA GLU A 36 5.77 13.85 -5.25
C GLU A 36 6.22 13.67 -6.71
N GLY A 37 7.52 13.64 -6.93
CA GLY A 37 8.10 13.60 -8.27
C GLY A 37 8.16 12.21 -8.88
N THR A 38 8.18 11.16 -8.08
CA THR A 38 8.35 9.78 -8.57
C THR A 38 7.15 8.92 -8.24
N TRP A 39 6.93 8.58 -6.96
CA TRP A 39 5.98 7.54 -6.58
C TRP A 39 4.54 7.95 -6.80
N TRP A 40 4.13 9.14 -6.38
CA TRP A 40 2.77 9.65 -6.61
C TRP A 40 2.46 9.92 -8.08
N ASN A 41 3.50 10.16 -8.89
CA ASN A 41 3.33 10.26 -10.33
C ASN A 41 3.08 8.87 -10.96
N ILE A 42 3.84 7.85 -10.54
CA ILE A 42 3.66 6.48 -11.03
C ILE A 42 2.26 5.96 -10.66
N ASP A 43 1.87 6.06 -9.39
CA ASP A 43 0.62 5.47 -8.90
C ASP A 43 -0.64 6.11 -9.52
N ARG A 44 -0.59 7.39 -9.90
CA ARG A 44 -1.67 8.06 -10.63
C ARG A 44 -1.88 7.53 -12.05
N HIS A 45 -0.87 6.88 -12.62
CA HIS A 45 -0.91 6.36 -14.00
C HIS A 45 -1.10 4.85 -14.06
N LEU A 46 -1.16 4.16 -12.92
CA LEU A 46 -1.42 2.73 -12.88
C LEU A 46 -2.89 2.44 -13.18
N ASP A 47 -3.11 1.56 -14.14
CA ASP A 47 -4.38 0.87 -14.37
C ASP A 47 -4.34 -0.56 -13.81
N LEU A 48 -5.43 -1.31 -13.93
CA LEU A 48 -5.49 -2.68 -13.44
C LEU A 48 -4.54 -3.62 -14.19
N GLU A 49 -4.28 -3.37 -15.47
CA GLU A 49 -3.35 -4.18 -16.27
C GLU A 49 -1.90 -4.00 -15.82
N SER A 50 -1.45 -2.76 -15.66
CA SER A 50 -0.11 -2.46 -15.14
C SER A 50 0.07 -2.88 -13.67
N THR A 51 -0.97 -2.78 -12.84
CA THR A 51 -0.98 -3.32 -11.48
C THR A 51 -0.78 -4.84 -11.50
N ARG A 52 -1.50 -5.57 -12.35
CA ARG A 52 -1.35 -7.01 -12.54
C ARG A 52 0.05 -7.38 -13.05
N ALA A 53 0.55 -6.66 -14.04
CA ALA A 53 1.91 -6.88 -14.57
C ALA A 53 3.00 -6.64 -13.51
N SER A 54 2.88 -5.59 -12.71
CA SER A 54 3.76 -5.33 -11.56
C SER A 54 3.70 -6.44 -10.53
N ALA A 55 2.51 -7.00 -10.28
CA ALA A 55 2.35 -8.13 -9.36
C ALA A 55 3.10 -9.37 -9.86
N TYR A 56 2.98 -9.72 -11.15
CA TYR A 56 3.76 -10.84 -11.73
C TYR A 56 5.26 -10.62 -11.54
N CYS A 57 5.78 -9.44 -11.88
CA CYS A 57 7.20 -9.14 -11.74
C CYS A 57 7.68 -9.28 -10.29
N THR A 58 6.99 -8.65 -9.35
CA THR A 58 7.39 -8.61 -7.93
C THR A 58 7.26 -9.99 -7.27
N VAL A 59 6.18 -10.72 -7.54
CA VAL A 59 5.94 -12.03 -6.96
C VAL A 59 6.93 -13.07 -7.49
N VAL A 60 7.22 -13.08 -8.80
CA VAL A 60 8.23 -13.98 -9.39
C VAL A 60 9.61 -13.73 -8.77
N ASP A 61 10.00 -12.45 -8.61
CA ASP A 61 11.28 -12.13 -7.97
C ASP A 61 11.30 -12.55 -6.50
N SER A 62 10.21 -12.34 -5.77
CA SER A 62 10.06 -12.77 -4.38
C SER A 62 10.21 -14.29 -4.23
N LEU A 63 9.55 -15.06 -5.09
CA LEU A 63 9.66 -16.52 -5.10
C LEU A 63 11.09 -16.99 -5.40
N LYS A 64 11.77 -16.36 -6.37
CA LYS A 64 13.20 -16.67 -6.67
C LYS A 64 14.11 -16.41 -5.48
N MET A 65 13.79 -15.40 -4.67
CA MET A 65 14.54 -15.06 -3.44
C MET A 65 14.13 -15.92 -2.23
N GLY A 66 13.12 -16.80 -2.39
CA GLY A 66 12.65 -17.70 -1.33
C GLY A 66 11.68 -17.05 -0.33
N VAL A 67 11.03 -15.95 -0.73
CA VAL A 67 9.94 -15.35 0.04
C VAL A 67 8.71 -16.25 -0.08
N THR A 68 8.05 -16.52 1.03
CA THR A 68 6.86 -17.37 1.11
C THR A 68 5.59 -16.62 1.49
N THR A 69 5.74 -15.42 2.02
CA THR A 69 4.64 -14.56 2.46
C THR A 69 4.99 -13.11 2.23
N ILE A 70 4.06 -12.35 1.66
CA ILE A 70 4.22 -10.91 1.37
C ILE A 70 3.15 -10.13 2.13
N PHE A 71 3.55 -9.04 2.79
CA PHE A 71 2.66 -7.99 3.26
C PHE A 71 2.79 -6.81 2.29
N ASP A 72 1.77 -6.58 1.48
CA ASP A 72 1.77 -5.51 0.48
C ASP A 72 0.98 -4.29 0.93
N HIS A 73 1.51 -3.14 0.59
CA HIS A 73 0.88 -1.84 0.78
C HIS A 73 0.68 -1.21 -0.61
N HIS A 74 -0.48 -1.42 -1.20
CA HIS A 74 -0.77 -1.04 -2.58
C HIS A 74 -1.20 0.42 -2.70
N ALA A 75 -0.65 1.12 -3.68
CA ALA A 75 -1.11 2.42 -4.16
C ALA A 75 -1.29 2.39 -5.68
N GLY A 76 -2.41 2.91 -6.16
CA GLY A 76 -2.73 2.93 -7.59
C GLY A 76 -3.92 3.85 -7.87
N PHE A 77 -3.73 5.17 -7.71
CA PHE A 77 -4.79 6.16 -7.80
C PHE A 77 -5.38 6.33 -9.21
N GLY A 78 -4.75 5.74 -10.24
CA GLY A 78 -5.33 5.64 -11.58
C GLY A 78 -6.48 4.63 -11.66
N ALA A 79 -6.41 3.53 -10.88
CA ALA A 79 -7.45 2.51 -10.81
C ALA A 79 -7.52 1.89 -9.41
N ILE A 80 -8.33 2.48 -8.54
CA ILE A 80 -8.46 2.05 -7.13
C ILE A 80 -9.25 0.75 -7.02
N ARG A 81 -10.50 0.78 -7.52
CA ARG A 81 -11.44 -0.34 -7.37
C ARG A 81 -10.97 -1.59 -8.11
N GLY A 82 -10.92 -2.69 -7.39
CA GLY A 82 -10.53 -3.99 -7.92
C GLY A 82 -9.01 -4.20 -8.01
N SER A 83 -8.20 -3.25 -7.58
CA SER A 83 -6.74 -3.37 -7.62
C SER A 83 -6.21 -4.42 -6.66
N LEU A 84 -6.77 -4.51 -5.45
CA LEU A 84 -6.40 -5.56 -4.49
C LEU A 84 -6.81 -6.95 -4.99
N ALA A 85 -7.97 -7.08 -5.64
CA ALA A 85 -8.39 -8.33 -6.26
C ALA A 85 -7.44 -8.75 -7.39
N ALA A 86 -7.01 -7.80 -8.24
CA ALA A 86 -6.05 -8.06 -9.31
C ALA A 86 -4.69 -8.59 -8.77
N ILE A 87 -4.21 -8.05 -7.65
CA ILE A 87 -2.99 -8.53 -6.98
C ILE A 87 -3.23 -9.91 -6.35
N ALA A 88 -4.38 -10.11 -5.68
CA ALA A 88 -4.73 -11.37 -5.04
C ALA A 88 -4.77 -12.54 -6.04
N GLU A 89 -5.37 -12.33 -7.22
CA GLU A 89 -5.40 -13.31 -8.30
C GLU A 89 -3.99 -13.75 -8.71
N VAL A 90 -3.07 -12.81 -8.93
CA VAL A 90 -1.68 -13.11 -9.31
C VAL A 90 -0.94 -13.85 -8.19
N THR A 91 -1.11 -13.43 -6.94
CA THR A 91 -0.44 -14.08 -5.81
C THR A 91 -0.95 -15.51 -5.60
N GLN A 92 -2.24 -15.77 -5.81
CA GLN A 92 -2.81 -17.11 -5.76
C GLN A 92 -2.35 -17.97 -6.92
N GLU A 93 -2.35 -17.44 -8.15
CA GLU A 93 -1.89 -18.16 -9.35
C GLU A 93 -0.42 -18.62 -9.20
N LEU A 94 0.45 -17.75 -8.66
CA LEU A 94 1.86 -18.04 -8.46
C LEU A 94 2.17 -18.81 -7.16
N GLY A 95 1.17 -19.00 -6.29
CA GLY A 95 1.27 -19.83 -5.10
C GLY A 95 2.07 -19.19 -3.94
N ILE A 96 2.00 -17.86 -3.76
CA ILE A 96 2.58 -17.16 -2.63
C ILE A 96 1.49 -16.63 -1.69
N ARG A 97 1.72 -16.69 -0.38
CA ARG A 97 0.80 -16.08 0.58
C ARG A 97 0.93 -14.57 0.56
N ALA A 98 -0.22 -13.86 0.59
CA ALA A 98 -0.24 -12.42 0.61
C ALA A 98 -1.21 -11.86 1.67
N CYS A 99 -0.79 -10.83 2.36
CA CYS A 99 -1.63 -9.95 3.16
C CYS A 99 -1.64 -8.58 2.49
N LEU A 100 -2.80 -8.17 1.99
CA LEU A 100 -2.93 -7.00 1.12
C LEU A 100 -3.70 -5.88 1.80
N CYS A 101 -3.34 -4.64 1.50
CA CYS A 101 -4.11 -3.46 1.85
C CYS A 101 -3.94 -2.37 0.79
N TYR A 102 -4.92 -1.45 0.73
CA TYR A 102 -4.88 -0.29 -0.14
C TYR A 102 -4.50 0.97 0.64
N GLU A 103 -3.65 1.80 0.07
CA GLU A 103 -3.19 3.06 0.64
C GLU A 103 -4.29 4.13 0.65
N VAL A 104 -4.89 4.40 1.81
CA VAL A 104 -5.78 5.56 1.98
C VAL A 104 -4.93 6.82 2.14
N SER A 105 -5.26 7.87 1.38
CA SER A 105 -4.61 9.18 1.46
C SER A 105 -5.54 10.27 0.93
N ASP A 106 -5.41 11.48 1.47
CA ASP A 106 -6.17 12.66 1.02
C ASP A 106 -5.47 13.43 -0.11
N ARG A 107 -4.26 13.04 -0.52
CA ARG A 107 -3.42 13.75 -1.49
C ARG A 107 -4.04 13.92 -2.88
N ASP A 108 -4.92 13.04 -3.28
CA ASP A 108 -5.65 13.08 -4.55
C ASP A 108 -7.14 13.45 -4.39
N GLY A 109 -7.49 14.04 -3.23
CA GLY A 109 -8.79 14.61 -2.92
C GLY A 109 -9.76 13.63 -2.26
N GLU A 110 -10.84 14.18 -1.72
CA GLU A 110 -11.80 13.45 -0.86
C GLU A 110 -12.45 12.25 -1.57
N GLN A 111 -12.77 12.37 -2.87
CA GLN A 111 -13.41 11.28 -3.60
C GLN A 111 -12.49 10.06 -3.70
N LYS A 112 -11.21 10.25 -4.01
CA LYS A 112 -10.22 9.18 -4.07
C LYS A 112 -9.95 8.55 -2.70
N SER A 113 -9.95 9.36 -1.65
CA SER A 113 -9.85 8.90 -0.27
C SER A 113 -11.02 7.97 0.10
N ILE A 114 -12.26 8.34 -0.26
CA ILE A 114 -13.44 7.52 -0.04
C ILE A 114 -13.36 6.21 -0.82
N GLU A 115 -13.00 6.25 -2.11
CA GLU A 115 -12.82 5.05 -2.94
C GLU A 115 -11.77 4.09 -2.35
N SER A 116 -10.67 4.62 -1.80
CA SER A 116 -9.60 3.86 -1.15
C SER A 116 -10.07 3.18 0.14
N ILE A 117 -10.90 3.87 0.92
CA ILE A 117 -11.53 3.31 2.12
C ILE A 117 -12.48 2.15 1.74
N GLU A 118 -13.28 2.34 0.70
CA GLU A 118 -14.23 1.34 0.21
C GLU A 118 -13.48 0.11 -0.34
N GLU A 119 -12.40 0.29 -1.12
CA GLU A 119 -11.57 -0.82 -1.63
C GLU A 119 -11.02 -1.68 -0.48
N ASN A 120 -10.45 -1.06 0.58
CA ASN A 120 -10.02 -1.80 1.76
C ASN A 120 -11.17 -2.58 2.42
N ALA A 121 -12.29 -1.90 2.69
CA ALA A 121 -13.40 -2.50 3.43
C ALA A 121 -14.05 -3.66 2.65
N GLU A 122 -14.21 -3.52 1.33
CA GLU A 122 -14.76 -4.56 0.46
C GLU A 122 -13.80 -5.74 0.37
N PHE A 123 -12.50 -5.48 0.16
CA PHE A 123 -11.49 -6.53 0.08
C PHE A 123 -11.32 -7.30 1.39
N ILE A 124 -11.35 -6.63 2.56
CA ILE A 124 -11.31 -7.28 3.87
C ILE A 124 -12.50 -8.24 4.05
N LYS A 125 -13.71 -7.79 3.70
CA LYS A 125 -14.92 -8.63 3.77
C LYS A 125 -14.81 -9.85 2.87
N TRP A 126 -14.34 -9.65 1.64
CA TRP A 126 -14.11 -10.74 0.68
C TRP A 126 -13.07 -11.73 1.20
N ALA A 127 -11.89 -11.26 1.64
CA ALA A 127 -10.83 -12.12 2.15
C ALA A 127 -11.25 -12.95 3.38
N LYS A 128 -12.10 -12.37 4.24
CA LYS A 128 -12.69 -13.10 5.37
C LYS A 128 -13.72 -14.15 4.94
N ALA A 129 -14.54 -13.83 3.94
CA ALA A 129 -15.54 -14.77 3.42
C ALA A 129 -14.88 -15.96 2.71
N GLU A 130 -13.84 -15.71 1.92
CA GLU A 130 -13.04 -16.76 1.28
C GLU A 130 -12.33 -17.67 2.29
N ASN A 131 -12.00 -17.14 3.46
CA ASN A 131 -11.30 -17.84 4.55
C ASN A 131 -10.05 -18.62 4.07
N SER A 132 -9.40 -18.13 3.03
CA SER A 132 -8.21 -18.74 2.43
C SER A 132 -6.99 -18.57 3.35
N GLU A 133 -6.15 -19.60 3.42
CA GLU A 133 -4.83 -19.50 4.05
C GLU A 133 -3.80 -18.74 3.17
N MET A 134 -4.14 -18.50 1.91
CA MET A 134 -3.26 -17.83 0.95
C MET A 134 -3.43 -16.32 0.96
N ILE A 135 -4.65 -15.80 1.20
CA ILE A 135 -4.94 -14.36 1.14
C ILE A 135 -5.53 -13.89 2.46
N LYS A 136 -4.91 -12.87 3.00
CA LYS A 136 -5.40 -12.11 4.15
C LYS A 136 -5.42 -10.62 3.79
N ALA A 137 -6.05 -9.82 4.64
CA ALA A 137 -6.16 -8.38 4.44
C ALA A 137 -5.86 -7.61 5.72
N MET A 138 -5.33 -6.41 5.55
CA MET A 138 -5.23 -5.35 6.56
C MET A 138 -5.91 -4.09 6.03
N PHE A 139 -6.12 -3.11 6.89
CA PHE A 139 -6.61 -1.80 6.48
C PHE A 139 -5.42 -0.87 6.23
N GLY A 140 -5.22 -0.42 5.00
CA GLY A 140 -4.08 0.42 4.61
C GLY A 140 -4.32 1.90 4.83
N GLY A 141 -3.28 2.62 5.24
CA GLY A 141 -3.23 4.07 5.25
C GLY A 141 -1.82 4.54 4.92
N HIS A 142 -1.66 5.66 4.23
CA HIS A 142 -0.33 6.12 3.83
C HIS A 142 0.50 6.54 5.05
N ALA A 143 0.37 7.78 5.50
CA ALA A 143 1.11 8.34 6.64
C ALA A 143 0.31 9.50 7.25
N LEU A 144 0.61 9.86 8.50
CA LEU A 144 -0.14 10.89 9.24
C LEU A 144 -0.24 12.22 8.47
N PHE A 145 0.83 12.65 7.82
CA PHE A 145 0.85 13.95 7.10
C PHE A 145 0.03 13.97 5.79
N THR A 146 -0.50 12.83 5.37
CA THR A 146 -1.34 12.71 4.16
C THR A 146 -2.77 12.24 4.45
N ILE A 147 -3.11 12.02 5.72
CA ILE A 147 -4.41 11.56 6.17
C ILE A 147 -4.95 12.54 7.19
N SER A 148 -6.05 13.23 6.87
CA SER A 148 -6.72 14.11 7.82
C SER A 148 -7.41 13.33 8.93
N ASP A 149 -7.65 13.96 10.09
CA ASP A 149 -8.39 13.36 11.20
C ASP A 149 -9.75 12.83 10.74
N LYS A 150 -10.46 13.60 9.91
CA LYS A 150 -11.76 13.19 9.31
C LYS A 150 -11.64 11.90 8.50
N THR A 151 -10.60 11.76 7.71
CA THR A 151 -10.35 10.55 6.91
C THR A 151 -9.96 9.39 7.81
N PHE A 152 -9.13 9.63 8.81
CA PHE A 152 -8.76 8.61 9.79
C PHE A 152 -9.97 8.07 10.56
N GLU A 153 -10.87 8.94 11.03
CA GLU A 153 -12.15 8.54 11.65
C GLU A 153 -13.00 7.67 10.71
N ARG A 154 -13.06 8.03 9.41
CA ARG A 154 -13.76 7.23 8.40
C ARG A 154 -13.12 5.86 8.22
N MET A 155 -11.78 5.77 8.21
CA MET A 155 -11.06 4.49 8.13
C MET A 155 -11.36 3.60 9.34
N VAL A 156 -11.29 4.14 10.54
CA VAL A 156 -11.62 3.40 11.79
C VAL A 156 -13.04 2.90 11.75
N LYS A 157 -13.99 3.74 11.35
CA LYS A 157 -15.41 3.36 11.22
C LYS A 157 -15.63 2.29 10.16
N ALA A 158 -14.99 2.41 9.01
CA ALA A 158 -15.13 1.44 7.92
C ALA A 158 -14.48 0.10 8.25
N ASN A 159 -13.36 0.11 8.99
CA ASN A 159 -12.71 -1.10 9.48
C ASN A 159 -13.55 -1.84 10.54
N ASP A 160 -14.30 -1.12 11.37
CA ASP A 160 -15.18 -1.68 12.41
C ASP A 160 -14.53 -2.83 13.23
N GLY A 161 -13.26 -2.70 13.54
CA GLY A 161 -12.48 -3.72 14.24
C GLY A 161 -12.23 -5.01 13.46
N MET A 162 -12.47 -5.02 12.14
CA MET A 162 -12.31 -6.22 11.32
C MET A 162 -10.86 -6.70 11.25
N THR A 163 -9.89 -5.79 11.22
CA THR A 163 -8.47 -6.12 11.08
C THR A 163 -7.57 -5.05 11.68
N GLY A 164 -6.24 -5.27 11.71
CA GLY A 164 -5.25 -4.25 12.04
C GLY A 164 -5.02 -3.27 10.89
N PHE A 165 -4.31 -2.17 11.21
CA PHE A 165 -3.89 -1.17 10.23
C PHE A 165 -2.45 -1.39 9.77
N HIS A 166 -2.15 -1.07 8.51
CA HIS A 166 -0.82 -1.03 7.93
C HIS A 166 -0.57 0.40 7.45
N ILE A 167 0.32 1.11 8.13
CA ILE A 167 0.58 2.55 7.94
C ILE A 167 2.09 2.80 7.96
N HIS A 168 2.58 3.74 7.14
CA HIS A 168 3.94 4.25 7.23
C HIS A 168 4.06 5.24 8.40
N VAL A 169 5.14 5.15 9.16
CA VAL A 169 5.36 5.98 10.35
C VAL A 169 6.80 6.46 10.40
N SER A 170 7.01 7.77 10.45
CA SER A 170 8.33 8.39 10.55
C SER A 170 9.28 7.99 9.40
N GLU A 171 8.75 7.81 8.20
CA GLU A 171 9.51 7.43 7.01
C GLU A 171 10.45 8.54 6.55
N GLY A 172 10.02 9.79 6.73
CA GLY A 172 10.82 10.99 6.48
C GLY A 172 10.67 12.02 7.61
N MET A 173 11.60 12.97 7.69
CA MET A 173 11.53 14.05 8.69
C MET A 173 10.28 14.91 8.54
N ASN A 174 9.70 14.99 7.35
CA ASN A 174 8.44 15.72 7.11
C ASN A 174 7.29 15.17 7.94
N ASP A 175 7.16 13.84 8.05
CA ASP A 175 6.15 13.20 8.89
C ASP A 175 6.33 13.57 10.38
N VAL A 176 7.57 13.62 10.84
CA VAL A 176 7.90 14.03 12.22
C VAL A 176 7.58 15.50 12.45
N TYR A 177 7.95 16.39 11.53
CA TYR A 177 7.70 17.83 11.66
C TYR A 177 6.21 18.16 11.59
N ASP A 178 5.48 17.54 10.68
CA ASP A 178 4.02 17.67 10.57
C ASP A 178 3.33 17.25 11.88
N SER A 179 3.69 16.10 12.42
CA SER A 179 3.13 15.60 13.67
C SER A 179 3.44 16.51 14.86
N LEU A 180 4.68 17.03 14.96
CA LEU A 180 5.04 18.00 16.00
C LEU A 180 4.28 19.32 15.86
N GLN A 181 4.07 19.80 14.63
CA GLN A 181 3.39 21.05 14.35
C GLN A 181 1.88 20.95 14.66
N ASN A 182 1.24 19.87 14.23
CA ASN A 182 -0.22 19.71 14.30
C ASN A 182 -0.68 19.13 15.64
N TYR A 183 0.10 18.24 16.25
CA TYR A 183 -0.29 17.49 17.45
C TYR A 183 0.63 17.70 18.66
N GLY A 184 1.74 18.44 18.51
CA GLY A 184 2.69 18.70 19.60
C GLY A 184 3.48 17.47 20.07
N ARG A 185 3.46 16.37 19.34
CA ARG A 185 4.09 15.08 19.67
C ARG A 185 4.58 14.35 18.42
N ARG A 186 5.50 13.40 18.62
CA ARG A 186 6.00 12.56 17.52
C ARG A 186 4.97 11.55 17.07
N PRO A 187 5.03 11.02 15.81
CA PRO A 187 4.01 10.14 15.25
C PRO A 187 3.63 8.91 16.10
N VAL A 188 4.57 8.38 16.89
CA VAL A 188 4.36 7.17 17.73
C VAL A 188 3.96 7.50 19.17
N GLN A 189 3.79 8.76 19.52
CA GLN A 189 3.45 9.21 20.89
C GLN A 189 1.96 9.54 21.05
N GLY A 190 1.16 9.24 20.04
CA GLY A 190 -0.27 9.50 19.99
C GLY A 190 -1.13 8.59 20.86
#